data_7d4da5c9d7df17839b9a19725a70b5cc
#
_entry.id   7d4da5c9d7df17839b9a19725a70b5cc
#
_cell.length_a   1.000
_cell.length_b   1.000
_cell.length_c   1.000
_cell.angle_alpha   90.00
_cell.angle_beta   90.00
_cell.angle_gamma   90.00
#
_symmetry.space_group_name_H-M   'P 1'
#
loop_
_entity.id
_entity.type
_entity.pdbx_description
1 polymer ?
#
loop_
_entity_poly.entity_id
_entity_poly.type
_entity_poly.pdbx_seq_one_letter_code
_entity_poly.pdbx_strand_id
1 'polypeptide(L)'
;MRHVTLFNLRRTLVVALMLWVAGAAHGASTDARTRHPIVLVHGLMGWDNILGLDYWYKIPEALRRSGATVLVAKVSAVNDNQVRGEQLLKQLREWQAAKGYTQFNLVGHSQGGPTARYVAGVAPALVASVTSVQSPHVIDAAEPDSILSVLSSQPGLFATVGKLIDWLSGSGSLPQDPAALQAWATDTAAFNARWPAGMPSTSCGQGTELAFNGVRYYAVAGNVAKTNAWDPSDLIFKEGATPSDGLVPVCSAHWGRVLRDDYPWNHFDGVNQFFGLIGKTAPDPVAFYVQQASRLKALGL
;
A
#
# COMPACT_ATOMS: atom_id res chain seq x y z
N MET A 1 -59.03 20.28 -42.20
CA MET A 1 -58.26 19.07 -42.01
C MET A 1 -56.81 19.41 -41.77
N ARG A 2 -56.36 19.78 -40.60
CA ARG A 2 -54.96 19.96 -40.20
C ARG A 2 -54.80 20.19 -38.69
N HIS A 3 -55.26 19.26 -37.83
CA HIS A 3 -55.04 19.33 -36.37
C HIS A 3 -54.75 17.98 -35.71
N VAL A 4 -54.34 16.93 -36.41
CA VAL A 4 -54.16 15.60 -35.84
C VAL A 4 -52.66 15.21 -35.69
N THR A 5 -51.74 15.99 -36.26
CA THR A 5 -50.32 15.57 -36.34
C THR A 5 -49.41 16.06 -35.22
N LEU A 6 -49.85 16.99 -34.35
CA LEU A 6 -48.99 17.56 -33.30
C LEU A 6 -49.11 16.87 -31.91
N PHE A 7 -50.15 16.04 -31.72
CA PHE A 7 -50.36 15.37 -30.43
C PHE A 7 -49.59 14.06 -30.28
N ASN A 8 -49.19 13.44 -31.36
CA ASN A 8 -48.44 12.17 -31.30
C ASN A 8 -46.92 12.37 -31.15
N LEU A 9 -46.37 13.53 -31.54
CA LEU A 9 -44.94 13.79 -31.45
C LEU A 9 -44.46 14.07 -30.02
N ARG A 10 -45.35 14.61 -29.18
CA ARG A 10 -45.00 14.88 -27.74
C ARG A 10 -45.05 13.62 -26.88
N ARG A 11 -45.85 12.63 -27.19
CA ARG A 11 -45.90 11.36 -26.44
C ARG A 11 -44.72 10.44 -26.73
N THR A 12 -44.19 10.47 -27.95
CA THR A 12 -43.04 9.66 -28.36
C THR A 12 -41.74 10.20 -27.77
N LEU A 13 -41.60 11.53 -27.59
CA LEU A 13 -40.41 12.13 -26.97
C LEU A 13 -40.33 11.91 -25.45
N VAL A 14 -41.48 11.85 -24.75
CA VAL A 14 -41.50 11.60 -23.30
C VAL A 14 -41.20 10.13 -22.99
N VAL A 15 -41.61 9.19 -23.81
CA VAL A 15 -41.29 7.76 -23.64
C VAL A 15 -39.81 7.49 -23.98
N ALA A 16 -39.22 8.18 -24.97
CA ALA A 16 -37.80 8.03 -25.30
C ALA A 16 -36.90 8.64 -24.21
N LEU A 17 -37.33 9.73 -23.50
CA LEU A 17 -36.58 10.34 -22.42
C LEU A 17 -36.63 9.50 -21.13
N MET A 18 -37.71 8.75 -20.89
CA MET A 18 -37.82 7.86 -19.71
C MET A 18 -37.09 6.53 -19.88
N LEU A 19 -36.78 6.10 -21.08
CA LEU A 19 -35.98 4.90 -21.34
C LEU A 19 -34.46 5.14 -21.21
N TRP A 20 -34.01 6.41 -21.17
CA TRP A 20 -32.58 6.76 -20.98
C TRP A 20 -32.17 6.93 -19.52
N VAL A 21 -33.13 6.96 -18.57
CA VAL A 21 -32.84 7.05 -17.13
C VAL A 21 -32.78 5.68 -16.45
N ALA A 22 -33.12 4.60 -17.17
CA ALA A 22 -32.76 3.23 -16.75
C ALA A 22 -31.29 2.92 -17.05
N GLY A 23 -30.41 3.92 -16.90
CA GLY A 23 -28.97 3.77 -16.94
C GLY A 23 -28.54 2.92 -15.74
N ALA A 24 -28.10 1.73 -16.05
CA ALA A 24 -27.47 0.72 -15.23
C ALA A 24 -27.10 1.20 -13.83
N ALA A 25 -27.91 0.88 -12.82
CA ALA A 25 -27.38 0.65 -11.50
C ALA A 25 -26.41 -0.53 -11.65
N HIS A 26 -25.16 -0.24 -12.03
CA HIS A 26 -24.08 -1.19 -11.89
C HIS A 26 -24.02 -1.43 -10.38
N GLY A 27 -24.58 -2.57 -9.95
CA GLY A 27 -24.44 -2.99 -8.57
C GLY A 27 -22.96 -2.87 -8.20
N ALA A 28 -22.66 -2.22 -7.09
CA ALA A 28 -21.28 -2.07 -6.65
C ALA A 28 -20.63 -3.46 -6.72
N SER A 29 -19.48 -3.59 -7.40
CA SER A 29 -18.73 -4.83 -7.46
C SER A 29 -18.44 -5.31 -6.05
N THR A 30 -18.57 -6.59 -5.78
CA THR A 30 -18.21 -7.19 -4.48
C THR A 30 -16.89 -7.96 -4.55
N ASP A 31 -16.09 -7.73 -5.59
CA ASP A 31 -14.88 -8.49 -5.86
C ASP A 31 -13.83 -8.35 -4.76
N ALA A 32 -13.77 -7.20 -4.11
CA ALA A 32 -12.87 -6.93 -3.00
C ALA A 32 -13.51 -7.15 -1.61
N ARG A 33 -14.70 -7.73 -1.51
CA ARG A 33 -15.36 -7.99 -0.21
C ARG A 33 -14.65 -9.14 0.51
N THR A 34 -13.56 -8.83 1.18
CA THR A 34 -12.83 -9.74 2.07
C THR A 34 -13.60 -10.00 3.36
N ARG A 35 -13.35 -11.15 4.01
CA ARG A 35 -13.91 -11.48 5.32
C ARG A 35 -13.38 -10.55 6.41
N HIS A 36 -12.09 -10.20 6.34
CA HIS A 36 -11.41 -9.34 7.29
C HIS A 36 -11.13 -7.97 6.65
N PRO A 37 -11.21 -6.87 7.41
CA PRO A 37 -10.88 -5.55 6.89
C PRO A 37 -9.47 -5.49 6.30
N ILE A 38 -9.30 -4.69 5.26
CA ILE A 38 -8.00 -4.35 4.69
C ILE A 38 -7.48 -3.11 5.42
N VAL A 39 -6.26 -3.20 5.95
CA VAL A 39 -5.57 -2.09 6.63
C VAL A 39 -4.38 -1.67 5.79
N LEU A 40 -4.38 -0.43 5.33
CA LEU A 40 -3.30 0.16 4.55
C LEU A 40 -2.28 0.81 5.48
N VAL A 41 -1.00 0.45 5.34
CA VAL A 41 0.11 0.91 6.19
C VAL A 41 1.15 1.62 5.33
N HIS A 42 1.24 2.93 5.46
CA HIS A 42 2.13 3.77 4.65
C HIS A 42 3.62 3.53 4.93
N GLY A 43 4.48 3.93 4.00
CA GLY A 43 5.93 3.85 4.09
C GLY A 43 6.57 4.97 4.90
N LEU A 44 7.89 5.12 4.72
CA LEU A 44 8.68 6.24 5.22
C LEU A 44 8.12 7.55 4.67
N MET A 45 8.10 8.61 5.49
CA MET A 45 7.57 9.93 5.15
C MET A 45 6.11 9.89 4.66
N GLY A 46 5.40 8.80 4.94
CA GLY A 46 4.01 8.64 4.57
C GLY A 46 3.03 9.25 5.58
N TRP A 47 1.79 9.31 5.21
CA TRP A 47 0.66 9.83 5.98
C TRP A 47 -0.61 9.06 5.68
N ASP A 48 -1.69 9.31 6.41
CA ASP A 48 -3.01 8.79 6.05
C ASP A 48 -3.72 9.72 5.06
N ASN A 49 -3.97 10.98 5.46
CA ASN A 49 -4.54 12.05 4.64
C ASN A 49 -3.97 13.41 5.05
N ILE A 50 -3.53 14.21 4.09
CA ILE A 50 -3.10 15.59 4.31
C ILE A 50 -3.96 16.49 3.43
N LEU A 51 -4.81 17.34 4.05
CA LEU A 51 -5.65 18.31 3.36
C LEU A 51 -6.49 17.73 2.20
N GLY A 52 -6.95 16.47 2.36
CA GLY A 52 -7.72 15.76 1.35
C GLY A 52 -6.87 14.95 0.35
N LEU A 53 -5.55 14.98 0.47
CA LEU A 53 -4.65 14.15 -0.34
C LEU A 53 -4.27 12.90 0.44
N ASP A 54 -4.73 11.75 -0.03
CA ASP A 54 -4.37 10.44 0.52
C ASP A 54 -2.98 10.01 0.05
N TYR A 55 -2.19 9.40 0.95
CA TYR A 55 -0.96 8.68 0.56
C TYR A 55 -1.26 7.58 -0.46
N TRP A 56 -2.40 6.92 -0.31
CA TRP A 56 -2.91 5.86 -1.17
C TRP A 56 -3.89 6.43 -2.20
N TYR A 57 -3.39 7.19 -3.18
CA TYR A 57 -4.26 7.95 -4.09
C TYR A 57 -5.26 7.07 -4.83
N LYS A 58 -6.56 7.29 -4.61
CA LYS A 58 -7.72 6.55 -5.16
C LYS A 58 -7.82 5.06 -4.76
N ILE A 59 -6.85 4.49 -4.06
CA ILE A 59 -6.84 3.07 -3.70
C ILE A 59 -7.92 2.73 -2.66
N PRO A 60 -8.04 3.45 -1.52
CA PRO A 60 -9.10 3.17 -0.54
C PRO A 60 -10.50 3.27 -1.12
N GLU A 61 -10.72 4.26 -1.99
CA GLU A 61 -12.00 4.47 -2.66
C GLU A 61 -12.34 3.31 -3.61
N ALA A 62 -11.41 2.87 -4.44
CA ALA A 62 -11.61 1.76 -5.37
C ALA A 62 -11.91 0.45 -4.63
N LEU A 63 -11.17 0.15 -3.56
CA LEU A 63 -11.41 -1.00 -2.72
C LEU A 63 -12.80 -0.97 -2.08
N ARG A 64 -13.22 0.20 -1.52
CA ARG A 64 -14.56 0.37 -0.93
C ARG A 64 -15.66 0.23 -1.97
N ARG A 65 -15.51 0.81 -3.16
CA ARG A 65 -16.46 0.62 -4.28
C ARG A 65 -16.58 -0.84 -4.69
N SER A 66 -15.50 -1.61 -4.55
CA SER A 66 -15.48 -3.04 -4.83
C SER A 66 -15.88 -3.91 -3.62
N GLY A 67 -16.43 -3.30 -2.56
CA GLY A 67 -17.05 -3.97 -1.42
C GLY A 67 -16.14 -4.24 -0.24
N ALA A 68 -14.88 -3.81 -0.24
CA ALA A 68 -13.98 -3.99 0.90
C ALA A 68 -14.30 -3.04 2.07
N THR A 69 -14.09 -3.52 3.30
CA THR A 69 -13.91 -2.66 4.45
C THR A 69 -12.45 -2.22 4.51
N VAL A 70 -12.19 -0.91 4.41
CA VAL A 70 -10.82 -0.37 4.34
C VAL A 70 -10.57 0.60 5.48
N LEU A 71 -9.48 0.35 6.19
CA LEU A 71 -8.92 1.18 7.26
C LEU A 71 -7.55 1.68 6.81
N VAL A 72 -7.19 2.90 7.20
CA VAL A 72 -5.88 3.48 6.91
C VAL A 72 -5.19 3.74 8.23
N ALA A 73 -4.02 3.16 8.42
CA ALA A 73 -3.27 3.28 9.66
C ALA A 73 -2.46 4.59 9.69
N LYS A 74 -2.34 5.14 10.90
CA LYS A 74 -1.51 6.29 11.22
C LYS A 74 -0.34 5.84 12.07
N VAL A 75 0.87 5.86 11.51
CA VAL A 75 2.09 5.52 12.23
C VAL A 75 3.12 6.62 12.02
N SER A 76 4.17 6.67 12.84
CA SER A 76 5.25 7.65 12.70
C SER A 76 5.77 7.71 11.27
N ALA A 77 5.92 8.91 10.71
CA ALA A 77 6.46 9.11 9.38
C ALA A 77 7.93 8.68 9.29
N VAL A 78 8.69 8.89 10.39
CA VAL A 78 10.13 8.57 10.51
C VAL A 78 10.38 7.89 11.85
N ASN A 79 10.46 6.56 11.86
CA ASN A 79 10.83 5.76 13.03
C ASN A 79 11.17 4.32 12.61
N ASP A 80 11.65 3.48 13.55
CA ASP A 80 11.85 2.06 13.29
C ASP A 80 10.53 1.28 13.17
N ASN A 81 10.64 0.03 12.72
CA ASN A 81 9.47 -0.81 12.50
C ASN A 81 8.84 -1.38 13.77
N GLN A 82 9.54 -1.40 14.90
CA GLN A 82 8.97 -1.84 16.16
C GLN A 82 8.04 -0.77 16.73
N VAL A 83 8.52 0.48 16.81
CA VAL A 83 7.70 1.63 17.26
C VAL A 83 6.48 1.81 16.35
N ARG A 84 6.68 1.81 15.03
CA ARG A 84 5.58 1.90 14.05
C ARG A 84 4.61 0.72 14.17
N GLY A 85 5.14 -0.48 14.41
CA GLY A 85 4.34 -1.70 14.59
C GLY A 85 3.50 -1.66 15.86
N GLU A 86 4.04 -1.16 16.99
CA GLU A 86 3.25 -0.99 18.22
C GLU A 86 2.12 0.05 18.04
N GLN A 87 2.37 1.13 17.29
CA GLN A 87 1.34 2.10 16.94
C GLN A 87 0.24 1.46 16.07
N LEU A 88 0.62 0.64 15.10
CA LEU A 88 -0.32 -0.13 14.27
C LEU A 88 -1.11 -1.13 15.14
N LEU A 89 -0.44 -1.91 15.97
CA LEU A 89 -1.06 -2.91 16.84
C LEU A 89 -2.09 -2.27 17.78
N LYS A 90 -1.79 -1.11 18.34
CA LYS A 90 -2.74 -0.34 19.15
C LYS A 90 -4.02 -0.03 18.37
N GLN A 91 -3.89 0.49 17.14
CA GLN A 91 -5.05 0.80 16.29
C GLN A 91 -5.85 -0.45 15.92
N LEU A 92 -5.17 -1.58 15.61
CA LEU A 92 -5.87 -2.84 15.33
C LEU A 92 -6.72 -3.29 16.52
N ARG A 93 -6.19 -3.18 17.75
CA ARG A 93 -6.93 -3.51 18.97
C ARG A 93 -8.10 -2.57 19.24
N GLU A 94 -7.93 -1.28 18.96
CA GLU A 94 -9.00 -0.28 19.05
C GLU A 94 -10.13 -0.59 18.06
N TRP A 95 -9.79 -0.90 16.79
CA TRP A 95 -10.79 -1.30 15.79
C TRP A 95 -11.44 -2.65 16.12
N GLN A 96 -10.68 -3.59 16.65
CA GLN A 96 -11.22 -4.85 17.14
C GLN A 96 -12.27 -4.61 18.24
N ALA A 97 -11.94 -3.82 19.24
CA ALA A 97 -12.84 -3.50 20.35
C ALA A 97 -14.08 -2.73 19.89
N ALA A 98 -13.90 -1.74 18.98
CA ALA A 98 -15.00 -0.86 18.55
C ALA A 98 -15.92 -1.50 17.51
N LYS A 99 -15.44 -2.44 16.69
CA LYS A 99 -16.16 -2.98 15.53
C LYS A 99 -16.33 -4.51 15.55
N GLY A 100 -15.75 -5.21 16.53
CA GLY A 100 -15.82 -6.67 16.62
C GLY A 100 -15.00 -7.41 15.55
N TYR A 101 -14.04 -6.77 14.90
CA TYR A 101 -13.17 -7.45 13.93
C TYR A 101 -12.30 -8.47 14.64
N THR A 102 -12.17 -9.66 14.05
CA THR A 102 -11.36 -10.75 14.64
C THR A 102 -9.93 -10.75 14.11
N GLN A 103 -9.77 -10.44 12.84
CA GLN A 103 -8.48 -10.40 12.14
C GLN A 103 -8.48 -9.27 11.10
N PHE A 104 -7.29 -8.98 10.55
CA PHE A 104 -7.07 -7.95 9.55
C PHE A 104 -6.18 -8.46 8.43
N ASN A 105 -6.42 -7.99 7.19
CA ASN A 105 -5.53 -8.12 6.06
C ASN A 105 -4.67 -6.86 5.98
N LEU A 106 -3.40 -6.95 6.32
CA LEU A 106 -2.48 -5.80 6.30
C LEU A 106 -1.86 -5.65 4.92
N VAL A 107 -1.85 -4.44 4.40
CA VAL A 107 -1.18 -4.10 3.13
C VAL A 107 -0.22 -2.95 3.40
N GLY A 108 1.07 -3.24 3.35
CA GLY A 108 2.12 -2.27 3.63
C GLY A 108 2.89 -1.88 2.37
N HIS A 109 3.07 -0.58 2.14
CA HIS A 109 3.94 -0.05 1.10
C HIS A 109 5.28 0.35 1.69
N SER A 110 6.38 0.06 0.98
CA SER A 110 7.70 0.48 1.41
C SER A 110 7.98 0.01 2.85
N GLN A 111 8.41 0.87 3.76
CA GLN A 111 8.60 0.54 5.18
C GLN A 111 7.32 0.02 5.86
N GLY A 112 6.14 0.25 5.31
CA GLY A 112 4.88 -0.31 5.82
C GLY A 112 4.83 -1.84 5.79
N GLY A 113 5.53 -2.49 4.86
CA GLY A 113 5.65 -3.96 4.82
C GLY A 113 6.36 -4.54 6.04
N PRO A 114 7.60 -4.17 6.35
CA PRO A 114 8.27 -4.55 7.60
C PRO A 114 7.48 -4.16 8.86
N THR A 115 6.82 -2.99 8.88
CA THR A 115 5.93 -2.59 9.99
C THR A 115 4.77 -3.59 10.17
N ALA A 116 4.10 -4.00 9.10
CA ALA A 116 3.04 -5.00 9.13
C ALA A 116 3.55 -6.40 9.54
N ARG A 117 4.75 -6.77 9.11
CA ARG A 117 5.43 -8.02 9.50
C ARG A 117 5.72 -8.07 11.00
N TYR A 118 6.15 -6.96 11.59
CA TYR A 118 6.32 -6.87 13.04
C TYR A 118 5.02 -7.25 13.76
N VAL A 119 3.90 -6.63 13.38
CA VAL A 119 2.59 -6.94 14.00
C VAL A 119 2.20 -8.40 13.81
N ALA A 120 2.40 -8.95 12.59
CA ALA A 120 2.14 -10.35 12.32
C ALA A 120 3.03 -11.32 13.13
N GLY A 121 4.21 -10.85 13.56
CA GLY A 121 5.11 -11.59 14.43
C GLY A 121 4.70 -11.55 15.91
N VAL A 122 4.32 -10.36 16.43
CA VAL A 122 3.99 -10.19 17.86
C VAL A 122 2.53 -10.53 18.19
N ALA A 123 1.61 -10.40 17.23
CA ALA A 123 0.18 -10.63 17.41
C ALA A 123 -0.43 -11.38 16.21
N PRO A 124 0.05 -12.59 15.86
CA PRO A 124 -0.40 -13.30 14.67
C PRO A 124 -1.90 -13.61 14.68
N ALA A 125 -2.51 -13.79 15.85
CA ALA A 125 -3.94 -14.03 15.97
C ALA A 125 -4.82 -12.87 15.44
N LEU A 126 -4.27 -11.64 15.34
CA LEU A 126 -4.97 -10.48 14.78
C LEU A 126 -4.75 -10.32 13.27
N VAL A 127 -3.85 -11.08 12.65
CA VAL A 127 -3.44 -10.86 11.26
C VAL A 127 -3.78 -12.08 10.42
N ALA A 128 -4.64 -11.92 9.42
CA ALA A 128 -4.98 -12.96 8.46
C ALA A 128 -3.94 -13.03 7.32
N SER A 129 -3.52 -11.86 6.83
CA SER A 129 -2.49 -11.78 5.80
C SER A 129 -1.66 -10.49 5.88
N VAL A 130 -0.45 -10.53 5.33
CA VAL A 130 0.41 -9.38 5.04
C VAL A 130 0.70 -9.36 3.55
N THR A 131 0.41 -8.26 2.88
CA THR A 131 0.83 -7.99 1.50
C THR A 131 1.83 -6.84 1.51
N SER A 132 3.06 -7.10 1.12
CA SER A 132 4.13 -6.11 0.99
C SER A 132 4.19 -5.60 -0.44
N VAL A 133 4.07 -4.29 -0.61
CA VAL A 133 4.17 -3.61 -1.91
C VAL A 133 5.45 -2.80 -1.92
N GLN A 134 6.40 -3.16 -2.79
CA GLN A 134 7.69 -2.45 -2.95
C GLN A 134 8.39 -2.19 -1.60
N SER A 135 8.43 -3.21 -0.75
CA SER A 135 8.88 -3.11 0.64
C SER A 135 10.32 -3.60 0.82
N PRO A 136 11.21 -2.82 1.44
CA PRO A 136 12.59 -3.24 1.67
C PRO A 136 12.65 -4.22 2.86
N HIS A 137 12.71 -5.52 2.57
CA HIS A 137 12.89 -6.57 3.59
C HIS A 137 14.37 -6.87 3.88
N VAL A 138 15.22 -6.66 2.89
CA VAL A 138 16.68 -6.73 3.02
C VAL A 138 17.24 -5.43 2.45
N ILE A 139 18.03 -4.71 3.24
CA ILE A 139 18.71 -3.50 2.80
C ILE A 139 20.20 -3.80 2.81
N ASP A 140 20.84 -3.70 1.64
CA ASP A 140 22.28 -3.79 1.52
C ASP A 140 22.88 -2.41 1.69
N ALA A 141 23.69 -2.23 2.73
CA ALA A 141 24.37 -0.97 3.01
C ALA A 141 25.44 -0.62 1.94
N ALA A 142 25.89 -1.59 1.17
CA ALA A 142 26.84 -1.38 0.07
C ALA A 142 26.19 -0.83 -1.20
N GLU A 143 24.85 -0.90 -1.32
CA GLU A 143 24.14 -0.35 -2.47
C GLU A 143 24.05 1.18 -2.38
N PRO A 144 24.70 1.95 -3.27
CA PRO A 144 24.80 3.41 -3.16
C PRO A 144 23.46 4.14 -3.32
N ASP A 145 22.48 3.51 -3.96
CA ASP A 145 21.15 4.07 -4.21
C ASP A 145 20.10 3.54 -3.22
N SER A 146 20.56 2.91 -2.14
CA SER A 146 19.70 2.41 -1.09
C SER A 146 19.07 3.56 -0.28
N ILE A 147 17.91 3.30 0.32
CA ILE A 147 17.26 4.22 1.26
C ILE A 147 18.21 4.70 2.38
N LEU A 148 19.23 3.89 2.73
CA LEU A 148 20.25 4.26 3.70
C LEU A 148 21.11 5.44 3.26
N SER A 149 21.46 5.53 1.99
CA SER A 149 22.25 6.66 1.47
C SER A 149 21.46 7.96 1.56
N VAL A 150 20.16 7.91 1.33
CA VAL A 150 19.27 9.07 1.47
C VAL A 150 19.10 9.45 2.93
N LEU A 151 18.88 8.49 3.83
CA LEU A 151 18.71 8.72 5.27
C LEU A 151 19.97 9.27 5.93
N SER A 152 21.15 8.76 5.56
CA SER A 152 22.42 9.17 6.16
C SER A 152 22.86 10.57 5.74
N SER A 153 22.38 11.05 4.57
CA SER A 153 22.80 12.37 4.06
C SER A 153 22.20 13.55 4.83
N GLN A 154 20.99 13.44 5.39
CA GLN A 154 20.32 14.56 6.07
C GLN A 154 19.33 14.15 7.18
N PRO A 155 19.80 13.56 8.30
CA PRO A 155 18.91 13.02 9.33
C PRO A 155 18.02 14.08 10.02
N GLY A 156 18.52 15.30 10.20
CA GLY A 156 17.76 16.40 10.81
C GLY A 156 16.59 16.88 9.95
N LEU A 157 16.74 16.84 8.62
CA LEU A 157 15.67 17.16 7.68
C LEU A 157 14.52 16.15 7.79
N PHE A 158 14.83 14.86 7.86
CA PHE A 158 13.82 13.80 7.98
C PHE A 158 12.99 13.94 9.25
N ALA A 159 13.62 14.24 10.40
CA ALA A 159 12.90 14.48 11.64
C ALA A 159 11.95 15.69 11.56
N THR A 160 12.41 16.77 10.92
CA THR A 160 11.61 17.99 10.78
C THR A 160 10.43 17.78 9.85
N VAL A 161 10.66 17.16 8.70
CA VAL A 161 9.59 16.86 7.72
C VAL A 161 8.61 15.84 8.29
N GLY A 162 9.09 14.82 9.01
CA GLY A 162 8.22 13.84 9.68
C GLY A 162 7.26 14.50 10.67
N LYS A 163 7.75 15.43 11.51
CA LYS A 163 6.89 16.20 12.42
C LYS A 163 5.87 17.08 11.70
N LEU A 164 6.27 17.68 10.58
CA LEU A 164 5.37 18.49 9.75
C LEU A 164 4.26 17.63 9.13
N ILE A 165 4.59 16.45 8.62
CA ILE A 165 3.63 15.48 8.09
C ILE A 165 2.63 15.08 9.16
N ASP A 166 3.10 14.70 10.36
CA ASP A 166 2.23 14.31 11.47
C ASP A 166 1.29 15.45 11.88
N TRP A 167 1.80 16.68 11.93
CA TRP A 167 1.00 17.84 12.25
C TRP A 167 -0.07 18.13 11.18
N LEU A 168 0.30 18.10 9.91
CA LEU A 168 -0.62 18.33 8.79
C LEU A 168 -1.68 17.21 8.64
N SER A 169 -1.32 15.97 8.92
CA SER A 169 -2.24 14.82 8.87
C SER A 169 -3.18 14.73 10.07
N GLY A 170 -3.00 15.61 11.07
CA GLY A 170 -3.77 15.54 12.32
C GLY A 170 -3.47 14.31 13.17
N SER A 171 -2.33 13.65 12.93
CA SER A 171 -1.91 12.43 13.64
C SER A 171 -1.44 12.71 15.08
N GLY A 172 -1.40 13.98 15.49
CA GLY A 172 -0.85 14.40 16.78
C GLY A 172 0.68 14.34 16.78
N SER A 173 1.28 14.25 17.96
CA SER A 173 2.74 14.17 18.12
C SER A 173 3.20 12.71 18.16
N LEU A 174 3.14 12.00 17.02
CA LEU A 174 3.80 10.69 16.94
C LEU A 174 5.34 10.86 17.05
N PRO A 175 6.04 9.98 17.77
CA PRO A 175 7.48 10.11 17.95
C PRO A 175 8.22 9.91 16.62
N GLN A 176 9.10 10.84 16.27
CA GLN A 176 9.98 10.76 15.11
C GLN A 176 11.39 10.50 15.56
N ASP A 177 12.00 9.40 15.11
CA ASP A 177 13.38 9.01 15.45
C ASP A 177 14.13 8.52 14.21
N PRO A 178 14.85 9.42 13.50
CA PRO A 178 15.67 9.04 12.36
C PRO A 178 16.82 8.09 12.72
N ALA A 179 17.33 8.17 13.95
CA ALA A 179 18.43 7.31 14.37
C ALA A 179 17.95 5.86 14.54
N ALA A 180 16.77 5.66 15.14
CA ALA A 180 16.16 4.33 15.25
C ALA A 180 15.82 3.75 13.87
N LEU A 181 15.32 4.58 12.95
CA LEU A 181 15.09 4.19 11.55
C LEU A 181 16.39 3.75 10.88
N GLN A 182 17.46 4.53 11.03
CA GLN A 182 18.77 4.21 10.44
C GLN A 182 19.35 2.94 11.04
N ALA A 183 19.25 2.74 12.35
CA ALA A 183 19.71 1.51 13.01
C ALA A 183 18.99 0.27 12.47
N TRP A 184 17.67 0.32 12.30
CA TRP A 184 16.92 -0.76 11.65
C TRP A 184 17.38 -0.99 10.20
N ALA A 185 17.52 0.08 9.43
CA ALA A 185 17.87 -0.02 8.01
C ALA A 185 19.29 -0.56 7.80
N THR A 186 20.19 -0.34 8.77
CA THR A 186 21.57 -0.87 8.75
C THR A 186 21.64 -2.36 9.13
N ASP A 187 20.68 -2.85 9.93
CA ASP A 187 20.67 -4.26 10.38
C ASP A 187 19.29 -4.90 10.19
N THR A 188 18.87 -4.99 8.91
CA THR A 188 17.64 -5.72 8.56
C THR A 188 17.76 -7.22 8.83
N ALA A 189 18.98 -7.77 8.91
CA ALA A 189 19.21 -9.17 9.21
C ALA A 189 18.76 -9.52 10.63
N ALA A 190 19.08 -8.70 11.65
CA ALA A 190 18.61 -8.90 13.02
C ALA A 190 17.08 -8.82 13.12
N PHE A 191 16.45 -7.87 12.42
CA PHE A 191 14.99 -7.77 12.34
C PHE A 191 14.38 -9.01 11.71
N ASN A 192 14.95 -9.50 10.60
CA ASN A 192 14.48 -10.68 9.89
C ASN A 192 14.66 -11.98 10.70
N ALA A 193 15.77 -12.12 11.42
CA ALA A 193 16.00 -13.25 12.31
C ALA A 193 14.97 -13.30 13.46
N ARG A 194 14.53 -12.16 13.95
CA ARG A 194 13.52 -12.07 15.01
C ARG A 194 12.10 -12.31 14.50
N TRP A 195 11.81 -11.92 13.24
CA TRP A 195 10.49 -12.03 12.62
C TRP A 195 10.59 -12.77 11.28
N PRO A 196 10.94 -14.09 11.28
CA PRO A 196 11.31 -14.83 10.07
C PRO A 196 10.11 -15.37 9.29
N ALA A 197 8.88 -15.25 9.79
CA ALA A 197 7.69 -15.80 9.12
C ALA A 197 7.54 -15.24 7.70
N GLY A 198 7.52 -16.12 6.71
CA GLY A 198 7.49 -15.78 5.29
C GLY A 198 8.85 -15.48 4.65
N MET A 199 9.96 -15.60 5.40
CA MET A 199 11.31 -15.31 4.87
C MET A 199 11.68 -16.23 3.71
N PRO A 200 12.21 -15.71 2.58
CA PRO A 200 12.79 -16.53 1.52
C PRO A 200 14.01 -17.29 2.01
N SER A 201 14.24 -18.49 1.48
CA SER A 201 15.41 -19.30 1.80
C SER A 201 16.70 -18.84 1.06
N THR A 202 16.55 -18.07 0.00
CA THR A 202 17.63 -17.51 -0.80
C THR A 202 17.32 -16.07 -1.15
N SER A 203 18.35 -15.26 -1.41
CA SER A 203 18.18 -13.93 -1.98
C SER A 203 17.39 -14.04 -3.30
N CYS A 204 16.44 -13.13 -3.52
CA CYS A 204 15.56 -13.15 -4.70
C CYS A 204 14.68 -14.41 -4.83
N GLY A 205 14.55 -15.22 -3.77
CA GLY A 205 13.74 -16.44 -3.76
C GLY A 205 12.29 -16.20 -3.40
N GLN A 206 11.50 -17.27 -3.49
CA GLN A 206 10.14 -17.30 -2.93
C GLN A 206 10.21 -17.63 -1.44
N GLY A 207 9.44 -16.93 -0.63
CA GLY A 207 9.18 -17.31 0.74
C GLY A 207 7.89 -18.13 0.88
N THR A 208 7.58 -18.55 2.10
CA THR A 208 6.39 -19.33 2.39
C THR A 208 5.14 -18.45 2.40
N GLU A 209 4.13 -18.80 1.60
CA GLU A 209 2.84 -18.10 1.58
C GLU A 209 2.12 -18.21 2.93
N LEU A 210 1.81 -19.44 3.38
CA LEU A 210 1.24 -19.69 4.71
C LEU A 210 2.36 -20.07 5.66
N ALA A 211 2.79 -19.14 6.49
CA ALA A 211 3.90 -19.35 7.40
C ALA A 211 3.49 -20.07 8.68
N PHE A 212 4.49 -20.50 9.46
CA PHE A 212 4.32 -21.26 10.70
C PHE A 212 3.47 -20.55 11.78
N ASN A 213 3.37 -19.22 11.70
CA ASN A 213 2.54 -18.40 12.60
C ASN A 213 1.06 -18.31 12.16
N GLY A 214 0.66 -19.02 11.11
CA GLY A 214 -0.70 -19.04 10.58
C GLY A 214 -1.08 -17.84 9.70
N VAL A 215 -0.17 -16.90 9.48
CA VAL A 215 -0.38 -15.71 8.64
C VAL A 215 0.07 -15.99 7.22
N ARG A 216 -0.66 -15.46 6.23
CA ARG A 216 -0.26 -15.53 4.81
C ARG A 216 0.52 -14.30 4.42
N TYR A 217 1.62 -14.50 3.68
CA TYR A 217 2.53 -13.44 3.25
C TYR A 217 2.61 -13.38 1.73
N TYR A 218 2.48 -12.17 1.19
CA TYR A 218 2.56 -11.84 -0.23
C TYR A 218 3.47 -10.65 -0.45
N ALA A 219 4.14 -10.62 -1.61
CA ALA A 219 4.96 -9.48 -2.02
C ALA A 219 4.78 -9.15 -3.50
N VAL A 220 4.98 -7.89 -3.84
CA VAL A 220 5.17 -7.40 -5.21
C VAL A 220 6.27 -6.37 -5.24
N ALA A 221 6.98 -6.28 -6.36
CA ALA A 221 8.04 -5.31 -6.60
C ALA A 221 7.80 -4.49 -7.87
N GLY A 222 8.29 -3.25 -7.87
CA GLY A 222 8.52 -2.44 -9.06
C GLY A 222 9.96 -2.62 -9.53
N ASN A 223 10.22 -2.44 -10.83
CA ASN A 223 11.52 -2.67 -11.42
C ASN A 223 12.04 -1.54 -12.32
N VAL A 224 11.36 -0.39 -12.31
CA VAL A 224 11.72 0.77 -13.14
C VAL A 224 11.77 2.02 -12.27
N ALA A 225 12.90 2.71 -12.27
CA ALA A 225 13.10 3.91 -11.45
C ALA A 225 12.42 5.15 -12.05
N LYS A 226 12.31 5.22 -13.37
CA LYS A 226 11.74 6.39 -14.09
C LYS A 226 10.66 5.94 -15.05
N THR A 227 9.44 6.35 -14.81
CA THR A 227 8.26 5.84 -15.50
C THR A 227 7.51 6.87 -16.33
N ASN A 228 7.56 8.17 -15.92
CA ASN A 228 6.80 9.23 -16.57
C ASN A 228 7.50 10.58 -16.42
N ALA A 229 7.89 11.20 -17.53
CA ALA A 229 8.60 12.47 -17.53
C ALA A 229 7.86 13.65 -16.82
N TRP A 230 6.58 13.51 -16.55
CA TRP A 230 5.77 14.47 -15.78
C TRP A 230 5.67 14.11 -14.28
N ASP A 231 6.17 12.94 -13.88
CA ASP A 231 6.22 12.53 -12.50
C ASP A 231 7.42 13.20 -11.80
N PRO A 232 7.19 14.06 -10.80
CA PRO A 232 8.29 14.73 -10.10
C PRO A 232 9.19 13.74 -9.34
N SER A 233 8.72 12.53 -9.00
CA SER A 233 9.55 11.51 -8.36
C SER A 233 10.65 10.97 -9.28
N ASP A 234 10.45 10.96 -10.59
CA ASP A 234 11.46 10.56 -11.58
C ASP A 234 12.72 11.46 -11.56
N LEU A 235 12.61 12.69 -11.00
CA LEU A 235 13.76 13.57 -10.80
C LEU A 235 14.63 13.14 -9.59
N ILE A 236 14.04 12.43 -8.64
CA ILE A 236 14.69 12.02 -7.39
C ILE A 236 15.32 10.64 -7.56
N PHE A 237 14.65 9.74 -8.29
CA PHE A 237 15.09 8.36 -8.45
C PHE A 237 16.23 8.23 -9.45
N LYS A 238 17.16 7.35 -9.12
CA LYS A 238 18.30 7.01 -9.97
C LYS A 238 18.13 5.60 -10.50
N GLU A 239 18.54 5.39 -11.74
CA GLU A 239 18.70 4.05 -12.30
C GLU A 239 20.01 3.47 -11.77
N GLY A 240 19.91 2.35 -11.07
CA GLY A 240 21.06 1.58 -10.56
C GLY A 240 21.48 0.46 -11.49
N ALA A 241 22.52 -0.28 -11.10
CA ALA A 241 22.99 -1.47 -11.82
C ALA A 241 22.04 -2.68 -11.67
N THR A 242 21.24 -2.71 -10.59
CA THR A 242 20.27 -3.75 -10.30
C THR A 242 18.85 -3.27 -10.59
N PRO A 243 17.93 -4.12 -11.09
CA PRO A 243 16.53 -3.75 -11.24
C PRO A 243 15.94 -3.27 -9.91
N SER A 244 15.37 -2.08 -9.91
CA SER A 244 14.75 -1.47 -8.74
C SER A 244 13.64 -0.49 -9.15
N ASP A 245 12.80 -0.12 -8.20
CA ASP A 245 11.80 0.92 -8.37
C ASP A 245 12.35 2.35 -8.11
N GLY A 246 13.66 2.47 -8.00
CA GLY A 246 14.38 3.71 -7.69
C GLY A 246 14.75 3.89 -6.23
N LEU A 247 14.18 3.10 -5.30
CA LEU A 247 14.52 3.07 -3.87
C LEU A 247 14.70 1.65 -3.32
N VAL A 248 13.97 0.68 -3.85
CA VAL A 248 13.96 -0.70 -3.36
C VAL A 248 14.36 -1.63 -4.51
N PRO A 249 15.51 -2.32 -4.41
CA PRO A 249 15.89 -3.36 -5.34
C PRO A 249 14.83 -4.48 -5.37
N VAL A 250 14.56 -5.05 -6.53
CA VAL A 250 13.55 -6.10 -6.72
C VAL A 250 13.71 -7.24 -5.73
N CYS A 251 14.92 -7.78 -5.58
CA CYS A 251 15.17 -8.90 -4.65
C CYS A 251 14.99 -8.52 -3.18
N SER A 252 15.22 -7.25 -2.83
CA SER A 252 14.98 -6.70 -1.49
C SER A 252 13.50 -6.72 -1.10
N ALA A 253 12.61 -6.66 -2.09
CA ALA A 253 11.16 -6.66 -1.89
C ALA A 253 10.55 -8.08 -1.76
N HIS A 254 11.34 -9.14 -1.93
CA HIS A 254 10.84 -10.51 -1.84
C HIS A 254 10.54 -10.92 -0.40
N TRP A 255 9.30 -11.35 -0.13
CA TRP A 255 8.87 -11.91 1.15
C TRP A 255 7.57 -12.70 0.98
N GLY A 256 7.46 -13.88 1.63
CA GLY A 256 6.33 -14.75 1.39
C GLY A 256 6.25 -15.17 -0.08
N ARG A 257 5.05 -15.34 -0.59
CA ARG A 257 4.81 -15.59 -2.00
C ARG A 257 4.95 -14.29 -2.79
N VAL A 258 5.94 -14.22 -3.66
CA VAL A 258 6.08 -13.12 -4.62
C VAL A 258 5.05 -13.32 -5.73
N LEU A 259 4.08 -12.42 -5.80
CA LEU A 259 3.00 -12.48 -6.79
C LEU A 259 3.49 -11.99 -8.15
N ARG A 260 4.30 -10.92 -8.13
CA ARG A 260 4.93 -10.31 -9.30
C ARG A 260 6.07 -9.39 -8.86
N ASP A 261 7.19 -9.41 -9.59
CA ASP A 261 8.39 -8.64 -9.30
C ASP A 261 8.92 -7.84 -10.50
N ASP A 262 8.12 -7.76 -11.56
CA ASP A 262 8.42 -7.06 -12.80
C ASP A 262 7.39 -5.97 -13.14
N TYR A 263 6.74 -5.38 -12.13
CA TYR A 263 5.89 -4.23 -12.41
C TYR A 263 6.74 -3.06 -12.91
N PRO A 264 6.41 -2.48 -14.08
CA PRO A 264 7.11 -1.29 -14.57
C PRO A 264 6.64 -0.04 -13.81
N TRP A 265 6.82 -0.08 -12.50
CA TRP A 265 6.47 0.96 -11.53
C TRP A 265 7.72 1.51 -10.88
N ASN A 266 7.79 2.83 -10.70
CA ASN A 266 8.68 3.43 -9.74
C ASN A 266 8.12 3.27 -8.32
N HIS A 267 8.87 3.71 -7.31
CA HIS A 267 8.51 3.51 -5.91
C HIS A 267 7.15 4.13 -5.52
N PHE A 268 6.77 5.24 -6.12
CA PHE A 268 5.50 5.92 -5.83
C PHE A 268 4.34 5.50 -6.72
N ASP A 269 4.61 4.90 -7.88
CA ASP A 269 3.57 4.31 -8.73
C ASP A 269 2.77 3.24 -7.98
N GLY A 270 3.45 2.44 -7.14
CA GLY A 270 2.82 1.38 -6.36
C GLY A 270 1.73 1.86 -5.41
N VAL A 271 1.70 3.13 -5.06
CA VAL A 271 0.63 3.77 -4.27
C VAL A 271 -0.16 4.79 -5.08
N ASN A 272 0.03 4.80 -6.40
CA ASN A 272 -0.64 5.67 -7.35
C ASN A 272 -0.42 7.18 -7.04
N GLN A 273 0.71 7.53 -6.44
CA GLN A 273 1.02 8.89 -6.07
C GLN A 273 1.31 9.79 -7.26
N PHE A 274 1.47 11.09 -6.96
CA PHE A 274 1.52 12.19 -7.91
C PHE A 274 0.33 12.18 -8.87
N PHE A 275 -0.88 12.02 -8.27
CA PHE A 275 -2.18 12.07 -8.96
C PHE A 275 -2.38 10.97 -10.01
N GLY A 276 -1.68 9.84 -9.88
CA GLY A 276 -1.78 8.72 -10.80
C GLY A 276 -0.94 8.88 -12.07
N LEU A 277 0.14 9.66 -12.00
CA LEU A 277 1.12 9.78 -13.09
C LEU A 277 2.01 8.54 -13.11
N ILE A 278 1.57 7.49 -13.76
CA ILE A 278 2.31 6.25 -13.96
C ILE A 278 2.86 6.15 -15.39
N GLY A 279 3.72 5.17 -15.65
CA GLY A 279 4.18 4.85 -16.99
C GLY A 279 3.01 4.56 -17.93
N LYS A 280 3.08 5.02 -19.19
CA LYS A 280 1.98 4.90 -20.19
C LYS A 280 1.50 3.47 -20.43
N THR A 281 2.39 2.49 -20.30
CA THR A 281 2.11 1.07 -20.51
C THR A 281 2.10 0.28 -19.21
N ALA A 282 2.29 0.95 -18.07
CA ALA A 282 2.30 0.31 -16.77
C ALA A 282 0.88 -0.15 -16.39
N PRO A 283 0.74 -1.35 -15.81
CA PRO A 283 -0.53 -1.78 -15.23
C PRO A 283 -0.99 -0.79 -14.14
N ASP A 284 -2.30 -0.55 -14.09
CA ASP A 284 -2.90 0.33 -13.09
C ASP A 284 -2.67 -0.22 -11.67
N PRO A 285 -1.94 0.49 -10.78
CA PRO A 285 -1.73 0.06 -9.40
C PRO A 285 -3.04 -0.06 -8.62
N VAL A 286 -4.03 0.80 -8.88
CA VAL A 286 -5.34 0.70 -8.23
C VAL A 286 -6.00 -0.65 -8.51
N ALA A 287 -5.92 -1.12 -9.76
CA ALA A 287 -6.44 -2.43 -10.15
C ALA A 287 -5.72 -3.58 -9.41
N PHE A 288 -4.41 -3.46 -9.16
CA PHE A 288 -3.67 -4.46 -8.37
C PHE A 288 -4.28 -4.65 -6.97
N TYR A 289 -4.60 -3.57 -6.25
CA TYR A 289 -5.17 -3.69 -4.89
C TYR A 289 -6.54 -4.37 -4.91
N VAL A 290 -7.38 -4.08 -5.89
CA VAL A 290 -8.68 -4.76 -6.05
C VAL A 290 -8.48 -6.25 -6.39
N GLN A 291 -7.54 -6.59 -7.26
CA GLN A 291 -7.19 -7.97 -7.60
C GLN A 291 -6.64 -8.72 -6.38
N GLN A 292 -5.77 -8.09 -5.58
CA GLN A 292 -5.25 -8.70 -4.36
C GLN A 292 -6.36 -8.92 -3.33
N ALA A 293 -7.27 -7.97 -3.15
CA ALA A 293 -8.43 -8.15 -2.30
C ALA A 293 -9.33 -9.30 -2.79
N SER A 294 -9.54 -9.42 -4.09
CA SER A 294 -10.27 -10.54 -4.70
C SER A 294 -9.58 -11.89 -4.44
N ARG A 295 -8.25 -11.94 -4.51
CA ARG A 295 -7.44 -13.13 -4.14
C ARG A 295 -7.65 -13.50 -2.67
N LEU A 296 -7.56 -12.53 -1.76
CA LEU A 296 -7.77 -12.74 -0.32
C LEU A 296 -9.18 -13.24 -0.04
N LYS A 297 -10.20 -12.65 -0.68
CA LYS A 297 -11.59 -13.09 -0.61
C LYS A 297 -11.75 -14.55 -1.04
N ALA A 298 -11.13 -14.95 -2.16
CA ALA A 298 -11.19 -16.31 -2.66
C ALA A 298 -10.56 -17.34 -1.68
N LEU A 299 -9.65 -16.88 -0.82
CA LEU A 299 -9.03 -17.67 0.25
C LEU A 299 -9.82 -17.63 1.57
N GLY A 300 -10.97 -16.93 1.62
CA GLY A 300 -11.78 -16.78 2.83
C GLY A 300 -11.24 -15.79 3.85
N LEU A 301 -10.32 -14.90 3.44
CA LEU A 301 -9.64 -13.93 4.30
C LEU A 301 -10.32 -12.56 4.31
#